data_3b33674f04a6e08cc18850f560797125
#
_entry.id   3b33674f04a6e08cc18850f560797125
#
_cell.length_a   1.000
_cell.length_b   1.000
_cell.length_c   1.000
_cell.angle_alpha   90.00
_cell.angle_beta   90.00
_cell.angle_gamma   90.00
#
_symmetry.space_group_name_H-M   'P 1'
#
loop_
_entity.id
_entity.type
_entity.pdbx_description
1 polymer ?
#
loop_
_entity_poly.entity_id
_entity_poly.type
_entity_poly.pdbx_seq_one_letter_code
_entity_poly.pdbx_strand_id
1 'polypeptide(L)'
;MGLKRLFIDIPVLLESNINAEEIQCEYLFHNKNSGAFSLLEVAEFSAYCRQCKEAFCVDACPKEALEHQENGLIKRYNMRCVGCKSCVLACPFGTIFTEVINYVTAKCDYCLNQLDQNPDYEPACVQTAPANSFVMKEVVEDHKQNIFYVGNHLAVRTPNWLNKEGRL
;
A
#
# COMPACT_ATOMS: atom_id res chain seq x y z
N MET A 1 17.35 15.43 -8.78
CA MET A 1 17.36 14.14 -8.05
C MET A 1 15.92 13.80 -7.77
N GLY A 2 15.45 12.66 -8.23
CA GLY A 2 14.09 12.18 -7.95
C GLY A 2 13.94 11.79 -6.48
N LEU A 3 12.74 11.86 -5.96
CA LEU A 3 12.46 11.42 -4.59
C LEU A 3 12.56 9.88 -4.52
N LYS A 4 13.45 9.35 -3.67
CA LYS A 4 13.48 7.92 -3.35
C LYS A 4 12.15 7.56 -2.65
N ARG A 5 11.51 6.49 -3.09
CA ARG A 5 10.29 5.95 -2.49
C ARG A 5 10.52 4.51 -2.05
N LEU A 6 9.82 4.08 -1.03
CA LEU A 6 9.68 2.66 -0.76
C LEU A 6 8.82 2.06 -1.88
N PHE A 7 9.40 1.16 -2.64
CA PHE A 7 8.73 0.46 -3.72
C PHE A 7 8.37 -0.95 -3.27
N ILE A 8 7.09 -1.32 -3.41
CA ILE A 8 6.59 -2.66 -3.12
C ILE A 8 6.15 -3.30 -4.42
N ASP A 9 6.75 -4.45 -4.72
CA ASP A 9 6.38 -5.30 -5.84
C ASP A 9 5.43 -6.39 -5.37
N ILE A 10 4.12 -6.12 -5.45
CA ILE A 10 3.10 -7.05 -4.94
C ILE A 10 3.11 -8.40 -5.68
N PRO A 11 3.19 -8.47 -7.02
CA PRO A 11 3.38 -9.74 -7.73
C PRO A 11 4.52 -10.59 -7.19
N VAL A 12 5.70 -10.00 -7.01
CA VAL A 12 6.88 -10.72 -6.48
C VAL A 12 6.64 -11.17 -5.04
N LEU A 13 6.02 -10.32 -4.22
CA LEU A 13 5.68 -10.67 -2.84
C LEU A 13 4.72 -11.86 -2.78
N LEU A 14 3.69 -11.90 -3.63
CA LEU A 14 2.71 -12.98 -3.68
C LEU A 14 3.32 -14.31 -4.16
N GLU A 15 4.28 -14.26 -5.09
CA GLU A 15 4.97 -15.44 -5.59
C GLU A 15 5.93 -16.05 -4.55
N SER A 16 6.39 -15.24 -3.58
CA SER A 16 7.40 -15.68 -2.62
C SER A 16 6.88 -16.61 -1.52
N ASN A 17 5.55 -16.78 -1.37
CA ASN A 17 4.90 -17.57 -0.32
C ASN A 17 5.37 -17.25 1.11
N ILE A 18 5.84 -16.03 1.34
CA ILE A 18 6.36 -15.63 2.64
C ILE A 18 5.22 -15.23 3.58
N ASN A 19 5.41 -15.52 4.86
CA ASN A 19 4.55 -14.96 5.90
C ASN A 19 4.93 -13.49 6.12
N ALA A 20 3.94 -12.59 6.07
CA ALA A 20 4.14 -11.17 6.35
C ALA A 20 4.79 -10.90 7.74
N GLU A 21 4.68 -11.83 8.68
CA GLU A 21 5.33 -11.77 10.00
C GLU A 21 6.86 -11.84 9.91
N GLU A 22 7.41 -12.33 8.82
CA GLU A 22 8.87 -12.43 8.60
C GLU A 22 9.47 -11.09 8.14
N ILE A 23 8.65 -10.17 7.63
CA ILE A 23 9.07 -8.84 7.25
C ILE A 23 9.19 -7.99 8.52
N GLN A 24 10.40 -7.63 8.86
CA GLN A 24 10.70 -6.91 10.11
C GLN A 24 10.42 -5.41 9.96
N CYS A 25 10.08 -4.75 11.07
CA CYS A 25 9.97 -3.31 11.18
C CYS A 25 11.02 -2.78 12.13
N GLU A 26 11.57 -1.61 11.83
CA GLU A 26 12.58 -0.94 12.67
C GLU A 26 12.07 -0.66 14.09
N TYR A 27 10.77 -0.44 14.24
CA TYR A 27 10.17 -0.12 15.52
C TYR A 27 9.89 -1.37 16.36
N LEU A 28 10.73 -1.63 17.35
CA LEU A 28 10.60 -2.74 18.30
C LEU A 28 9.32 -2.69 19.14
N PHE A 29 8.67 -1.53 19.23
CA PHE A 29 7.43 -1.33 19.98
C PHE A 29 6.19 -1.83 19.26
N HIS A 30 6.30 -2.12 17.99
CA HIS A 30 5.18 -2.62 17.20
C HIS A 30 5.06 -4.13 17.40
N ASN A 31 4.22 -4.54 18.34
CA ASN A 31 3.84 -5.93 18.47
C ASN A 31 3.42 -6.47 17.09
N LYS A 32 3.97 -7.61 16.70
CA LYS A 32 3.68 -8.26 15.42
C LYS A 32 3.94 -7.38 14.19
N ASN A 33 5.04 -6.60 14.20
CA ASN A 33 5.43 -5.76 13.05
C ASN A 33 4.32 -4.83 12.55
N SER A 34 3.58 -4.17 13.44
CA SER A 34 2.42 -3.36 13.07
C SER A 34 2.72 -2.28 12.02
N GLY A 35 3.97 -1.75 11.97
CA GLY A 35 4.40 -0.83 10.92
C GLY A 35 4.45 -1.49 9.54
N ALA A 36 5.05 -2.68 9.43
CA ALA A 36 5.12 -3.45 8.19
C ALA A 36 3.72 -3.92 7.76
N PHE A 37 2.88 -4.39 8.69
CA PHE A 37 1.49 -4.74 8.39
C PHE A 37 0.68 -3.54 7.90
N SER A 38 0.80 -2.39 8.55
CA SER A 38 0.13 -1.16 8.11
C SER A 38 0.54 -0.76 6.68
N LEU A 39 1.82 -0.93 6.34
CA LEU A 39 2.34 -0.69 5.00
C LEU A 39 1.76 -1.68 3.98
N LEU A 40 1.76 -2.97 4.32
CA LEU A 40 1.20 -4.02 3.46
C LEU A 40 -0.30 -3.82 3.22
N GLU A 41 -1.08 -3.46 4.25
CA GLU A 41 -2.51 -3.15 4.09
C GLU A 41 -2.76 -2.00 3.11
N VAL A 42 -1.93 -0.94 3.15
CA VAL A 42 -2.03 0.15 2.17
C VAL A 42 -1.69 -0.33 0.77
N ALA A 43 -0.67 -1.17 0.62
CA ALA A 43 -0.26 -1.73 -0.67
C ALA A 43 -1.32 -2.68 -1.23
N GLU A 44 -1.86 -3.59 -0.42
CA GLU A 44 -2.94 -4.52 -0.81
C GLU A 44 -4.20 -3.77 -1.22
N PHE A 45 -4.61 -2.77 -0.45
CA PHE A 45 -5.77 -1.95 -0.80
C PHE A 45 -5.60 -1.34 -2.20
N SER A 46 -4.40 -0.86 -2.50
CA SER A 46 -4.06 -0.33 -3.82
C SER A 46 -4.12 -1.39 -4.92
N ALA A 47 -3.72 -2.63 -4.62
CA ALA A 47 -3.75 -3.74 -5.59
C ALA A 47 -5.17 -4.15 -5.99
N TYR A 48 -6.13 -4.08 -5.09
CA TYR A 48 -7.52 -4.45 -5.37
C TYR A 48 -8.34 -3.32 -6.00
N CYS A 49 -7.88 -2.08 -5.91
CA CYS A 49 -8.57 -0.90 -6.40
C CYS A 49 -8.80 -0.96 -7.92
N ARG A 50 -10.05 -0.75 -8.35
CA ARG A 50 -10.45 -0.68 -9.77
C ARG A 50 -10.37 0.72 -10.35
N GLN A 51 -9.90 1.69 -9.59
CA GLN A 51 -9.70 3.07 -10.04
C GLN A 51 -10.97 3.70 -10.63
N CYS A 52 -12.10 3.48 -9.97
CA CYS A 52 -13.39 3.97 -10.44
C CYS A 52 -13.40 5.49 -10.55
N LYS A 53 -13.95 6.03 -11.63
CA LYS A 53 -14.16 7.46 -11.80
C LYS A 53 -15.05 8.02 -10.68
N GLU A 54 -16.14 7.30 -10.38
CA GLU A 54 -17.03 7.58 -9.27
C GLU A 54 -16.61 6.72 -8.08
N ALA A 55 -15.93 7.33 -7.13
CA ALA A 55 -15.31 6.62 -6.01
C ALA A 55 -16.28 6.41 -4.83
N PHE A 56 -17.35 5.64 -5.02
CA PHE A 56 -18.38 5.39 -3.98
C PHE A 56 -17.81 4.96 -2.62
N CYS A 57 -16.69 4.26 -2.62
CA CYS A 57 -16.02 3.86 -1.38
C CYS A 57 -15.47 5.07 -0.60
N VAL A 58 -15.05 6.13 -1.28
CA VAL A 58 -14.59 7.39 -0.69
C VAL A 58 -15.78 8.10 -0.08
N ASP A 59 -16.86 8.29 -0.86
CA ASP A 59 -18.07 8.98 -0.43
C ASP A 59 -18.75 8.30 0.77
N ALA A 60 -18.67 6.98 0.83
CA ALA A 60 -19.21 6.18 1.93
C ALA A 60 -18.36 6.21 3.20
N CYS A 61 -17.18 6.83 3.20
CA CYS A 61 -16.28 6.80 4.35
C CYS A 61 -16.58 7.90 5.36
N PRO A 62 -17.19 7.61 6.55
CA PRO A 62 -17.59 8.63 7.52
C PRO A 62 -16.40 9.29 8.23
N LYS A 63 -15.18 8.78 8.04
CA LYS A 63 -13.95 9.26 8.67
C LYS A 63 -12.96 9.85 7.67
N GLU A 64 -13.38 10.02 6.41
CA GLU A 64 -12.51 10.55 5.36
C GLU A 64 -11.15 9.83 5.32
N ALA A 65 -11.19 8.51 5.57
CA ALA A 65 -10.00 7.68 5.60
C ALA A 65 -9.59 7.20 4.21
N LEU A 66 -10.36 7.50 3.18
CA LEU A 66 -10.07 7.19 1.78
C LEU A 66 -9.96 8.48 0.98
N GLU A 67 -9.02 8.51 0.07
CA GLU A 67 -8.76 9.63 -0.83
C GLU A 67 -8.64 9.13 -2.26
N HIS A 68 -9.37 9.74 -3.18
CA HIS A 68 -9.20 9.52 -4.61
C HIS A 68 -8.02 10.35 -5.11
N GLN A 69 -6.93 9.71 -5.50
CA GLN A 69 -5.73 10.37 -5.99
C GLN A 69 -5.88 10.76 -7.48
N GLU A 70 -5.04 11.67 -7.95
CA GLU A 70 -5.03 12.12 -9.36
C GLU A 70 -4.77 10.98 -10.36
N ASN A 71 -3.98 9.97 -9.96
CA ASN A 71 -3.73 8.78 -10.77
C ASN A 71 -4.91 7.78 -10.79
N GLY A 72 -6.03 8.11 -10.15
CA GLY A 72 -7.22 7.28 -10.06
C GLY A 72 -7.21 6.27 -8.92
N LEU A 73 -6.07 6.04 -8.29
CA LEU A 73 -5.94 5.09 -7.19
C LEU A 73 -6.60 5.62 -5.92
N ILE A 74 -7.22 4.75 -5.15
CA ILE A 74 -7.74 5.08 -3.83
C ILE A 74 -6.67 4.82 -2.79
N LYS A 75 -6.25 5.89 -2.10
CA LYS A 75 -5.33 5.81 -0.97
C LYS A 75 -6.10 5.66 0.33
N ARG A 76 -5.67 4.73 1.19
CA ARG A 76 -6.22 4.54 2.51
C ARG A 76 -5.29 5.13 3.58
N TYR A 77 -5.87 5.93 4.47
CA TYR A 77 -5.22 6.46 5.66
C TYR A 77 -5.56 5.57 6.87
N ASN A 78 -4.69 4.61 7.17
CA ASN A 78 -4.95 3.62 8.22
C ASN A 78 -5.24 4.25 9.59
N MET A 79 -4.58 5.37 9.93
CA MET A 79 -4.79 6.05 11.21
C MET A 79 -6.14 6.80 11.31
N ARG A 80 -6.81 7.07 10.19
CA ARG A 80 -8.17 7.64 10.18
C ARG A 80 -9.23 6.55 10.16
N CYS A 81 -8.85 5.35 9.71
CA CYS A 81 -9.76 4.24 9.52
C CYS A 81 -10.17 3.64 10.87
N VAL A 82 -11.46 3.58 11.12
CA VAL A 82 -12.07 2.96 12.33
C VAL A 82 -12.58 1.54 12.07
N GLY A 83 -12.30 0.96 10.91
CA GLY A 83 -12.71 -0.40 10.57
C GLY A 83 -14.22 -0.60 10.39
N CYS A 84 -15.00 0.46 10.11
CA CYS A 84 -16.46 0.38 9.99
C CYS A 84 -16.97 -0.40 8.77
N LYS A 85 -16.11 -0.66 7.79
CA LYS A 85 -16.39 -1.44 6.58
C LYS A 85 -17.44 -0.84 5.62
N SER A 86 -17.82 0.42 5.77
CA SER A 86 -18.74 1.09 4.85
C SER A 86 -18.23 1.09 3.41
N CYS A 87 -16.92 1.24 3.21
CA CYS A 87 -16.29 1.17 1.89
C CYS A 87 -16.40 -0.20 1.23
N VAL A 88 -16.43 -1.27 2.01
CA VAL A 88 -16.64 -2.65 1.52
C VAL A 88 -18.02 -2.78 0.91
N LEU A 89 -19.03 -2.27 1.61
CA LEU A 89 -20.43 -2.31 1.16
C LEU A 89 -20.68 -1.38 -0.04
N ALA A 90 -19.96 -0.27 -0.11
CA ALA A 90 -20.12 0.72 -1.17
C ALA A 90 -19.36 0.37 -2.45
N CYS A 91 -18.41 -0.57 -2.40
CA CYS A 91 -17.65 -0.96 -3.59
C CYS A 91 -18.53 -1.75 -4.58
N PRO A 92 -18.82 -1.21 -5.78
CA PRO A 92 -19.71 -1.89 -6.73
C PRO A 92 -19.10 -3.16 -7.32
N PHE A 93 -17.78 -3.32 -7.20
CA PHE A 93 -17.05 -4.48 -7.71
C PHE A 93 -16.77 -5.52 -6.63
N GLY A 94 -17.08 -5.23 -5.36
CA GLY A 94 -16.77 -6.14 -4.25
C GLY A 94 -15.28 -6.45 -4.07
N THR A 95 -14.41 -5.58 -4.56
CA THR A 95 -12.94 -5.81 -4.52
C THR A 95 -12.29 -5.40 -3.22
N ILE A 96 -13.00 -4.76 -2.32
CA ILE A 96 -12.53 -4.42 -0.98
C ILE A 96 -13.00 -5.52 -0.03
N PHE A 97 -12.09 -6.38 0.38
CA PHE A 97 -12.42 -7.47 1.29
C PHE A 97 -12.50 -6.99 2.74
N THR A 98 -13.39 -7.60 3.52
CA THR A 98 -13.58 -7.26 4.94
C THR A 98 -12.33 -7.46 5.77
N GLU A 99 -11.52 -8.43 5.41
CA GLU A 99 -10.26 -8.81 6.06
C GLU A 99 -9.18 -7.76 5.90
N VAL A 100 -9.20 -7.01 4.80
CA VAL A 100 -8.26 -5.92 4.51
C VAL A 100 -8.59 -4.66 5.31
N ILE A 101 -9.86 -4.50 5.75
CA ILE A 101 -10.30 -3.32 6.49
C ILE A 101 -10.27 -3.59 7.98
N ASN A 102 -9.08 -3.45 8.55
CA ASN A 102 -8.86 -3.61 9.98
C ASN A 102 -8.56 -2.26 10.66
N TYR A 103 -8.87 -2.19 11.95
CA TYR A 103 -8.40 -1.09 12.78
C TYR A 103 -6.93 -1.30 13.11
N VAL A 104 -6.10 -0.31 12.78
CA VAL A 104 -4.65 -0.35 13.00
C VAL A 104 -4.26 0.75 13.97
N THR A 105 -3.58 0.38 15.05
CA THR A 105 -3.11 1.33 16.07
C THR A 105 -1.76 1.94 15.75
N ALA A 106 -1.00 1.33 14.87
CA ALA A 106 0.31 1.78 14.44
C ALA A 106 0.34 2.05 12.93
N LYS A 107 1.21 2.97 12.51
CA LYS A 107 1.36 3.41 11.13
C LYS A 107 2.82 3.34 10.73
N CYS A 108 3.09 2.94 9.49
CA CYS A 108 4.41 3.10 8.90
C CYS A 108 4.70 4.58 8.67
N ASP A 109 5.85 5.06 9.15
CA ASP A 109 6.38 6.40 8.93
C ASP A 109 7.42 6.45 7.80
N TYR A 110 7.60 5.32 7.10
CA TYR A 110 8.59 5.14 6.02
C TYR A 110 10.05 5.35 6.48
N CYS A 111 10.32 5.28 7.77
CA CYS A 111 11.62 5.56 8.37
C CYS A 111 12.21 6.94 7.97
N LEU A 112 11.35 7.95 7.83
CA LEU A 112 11.75 9.27 7.30
C LEU A 112 12.84 9.92 8.12
N ASN A 113 12.79 9.82 9.46
CA ASN A 113 13.83 10.39 10.32
C ASN A 113 15.22 9.78 10.09
N GLN A 114 15.29 8.47 9.83
CA GLN A 114 16.52 7.78 9.52
C GLN A 114 17.04 8.15 8.14
N LEU A 115 16.13 8.24 7.15
CA LEU A 115 16.45 8.63 5.78
C LEU A 115 16.92 10.09 5.68
N ASP A 116 16.37 11.00 6.49
CA ASP A 116 16.81 12.39 6.56
C ASP A 116 18.25 12.53 7.10
N GLN A 117 18.63 11.65 8.04
CA GLN A 117 19.97 11.62 8.60
C GLN A 117 20.97 10.88 7.72
N ASN A 118 20.54 9.84 7.04
CA ASN A 118 21.32 9.02 6.13
C ASN A 118 20.50 8.64 4.90
N PRO A 119 20.72 9.32 3.76
CA PRO A 119 19.98 9.05 2.52
C PRO A 119 20.19 7.63 1.94
N ASP A 120 21.23 6.94 2.39
CA ASP A 120 21.52 5.55 1.99
C ASP A 120 21.05 4.52 3.04
N TYR A 121 20.31 4.97 4.06
CA TYR A 121 19.73 4.09 5.04
C TYR A 121 18.74 3.10 4.39
N GLU A 122 18.85 1.84 4.76
CA GLU A 122 18.00 0.77 4.27
C GLU A 122 17.12 0.23 5.40
N PRO A 123 15.80 0.48 5.37
CA PRO A 123 14.88 0.03 6.39
C PRO A 123 14.89 -1.49 6.60
N ALA A 124 14.62 -1.95 7.82
CA ALA A 124 14.58 -3.38 8.14
C ALA A 124 13.61 -4.17 7.26
N CYS A 125 12.46 -3.57 6.88
CA CYS A 125 11.50 -4.21 5.98
C CYS A 125 12.06 -4.43 4.56
N VAL A 126 12.97 -3.57 4.09
CA VAL A 126 13.66 -3.74 2.80
C VAL A 126 14.67 -4.88 2.89
N GLN A 127 15.43 -4.95 3.99
CA GLN A 127 16.45 -5.98 4.19
C GLN A 127 15.86 -7.39 4.37
N THR A 128 14.66 -7.48 4.94
CA THR A 128 14.04 -8.76 5.30
C THR A 128 12.95 -9.22 4.32
N ALA A 129 12.50 -8.33 3.42
CA ALA A 129 11.51 -8.71 2.43
C ALA A 129 12.08 -9.70 1.40
N PRO A 130 11.30 -10.70 0.98
CA PRO A 130 11.76 -11.72 0.05
C PRO A 130 11.98 -11.19 -1.35
N ALA A 131 12.95 -11.78 -2.07
CA ALA A 131 13.16 -11.58 -3.50
C ALA A 131 13.20 -10.10 -3.95
N ASN A 132 13.69 -9.20 -3.08
CA ASN A 132 13.69 -7.75 -3.33
C ASN A 132 12.29 -7.18 -3.64
N SER A 133 11.25 -7.76 -3.04
CA SER A 133 9.88 -7.26 -3.19
C SER A 133 9.68 -5.87 -2.58
N PHE A 134 10.55 -5.46 -1.65
CA PHE A 134 10.63 -4.10 -1.08
C PHE A 134 11.99 -3.50 -1.43
N VAL A 135 12.00 -2.31 -2.01
CA VAL A 135 13.24 -1.64 -2.41
C VAL A 135 13.11 -0.12 -2.22
N MET A 136 14.12 0.52 -1.65
CA MET A 136 14.22 1.98 -1.66
C MET A 136 14.87 2.44 -2.96
N LYS A 137 14.09 3.06 -3.85
CA LYS A 137 14.60 3.55 -5.15
C LYS A 137 13.86 4.77 -5.67
N GLU A 138 14.46 5.46 -6.62
CA GLU A 138 13.74 6.41 -7.46
C GLU A 138 12.82 5.62 -8.40
N VAL A 139 11.54 5.92 -8.34
CA VAL A 139 10.51 5.25 -9.16
C VAL A 139 9.78 6.31 -9.96
N VAL A 140 9.52 6.02 -11.21
CA VAL A 140 8.61 6.81 -12.05
C VAL A 140 7.31 6.03 -12.15
N GLU A 141 6.20 6.73 -11.99
CA GLU A 141 4.88 6.15 -12.16
C GLU A 141 4.70 5.69 -13.62
N ASP A 142 4.29 4.44 -13.80
CA ASP A 142 4.06 3.86 -15.12
C ASP A 142 2.82 2.95 -15.11
N HIS A 143 1.72 3.48 -15.58
CA HIS A 143 0.44 2.78 -15.63
C HIS A 143 0.46 1.56 -16.56
N LYS A 144 1.36 1.54 -17.57
CA LYS A 144 1.50 0.38 -18.46
C LYS A 144 2.16 -0.82 -17.76
N GLN A 145 3.01 -0.52 -16.78
CA GLN A 145 3.66 -1.52 -15.93
C GLN A 145 2.93 -1.72 -14.60
N ASN A 146 1.76 -1.10 -14.42
CA ASN A 146 0.97 -1.10 -13.18
C ASN A 146 1.77 -0.58 -11.97
N ILE A 147 2.62 0.43 -12.19
CA ILE A 147 3.36 1.11 -11.14
C ILE A 147 2.64 2.41 -10.80
N PHE A 148 2.22 2.53 -9.55
CA PHE A 148 1.45 3.66 -9.04
C PHE A 148 2.11 4.25 -7.80
N TYR A 149 1.99 5.58 -7.65
CA TYR A 149 2.31 6.24 -6.40
C TYR A 149 1.12 6.13 -5.42
N VAL A 150 1.42 5.76 -4.18
CA VAL A 150 0.46 5.78 -3.07
C VAL A 150 0.90 6.85 -2.09
N GLY A 151 0.57 8.09 -2.41
CA GLY A 151 1.11 9.27 -1.73
C GLY A 151 2.58 9.54 -2.08
N ASN A 152 3.28 10.26 -1.19
CA ASN A 152 4.60 10.79 -1.50
C ASN A 152 5.75 9.79 -1.29
N HIS A 153 5.59 8.81 -0.41
CA HIS A 153 6.70 7.98 0.07
C HIS A 153 6.60 6.51 -0.35
N LEU A 154 5.46 6.11 -0.92
CA LEU A 154 5.21 4.74 -1.34
C LEU A 154 4.95 4.69 -2.84
N ALA A 155 5.53 3.71 -3.52
CA ALA A 155 5.13 3.27 -4.84
C ALA A 155 4.84 1.77 -4.81
N VAL A 156 3.84 1.32 -5.55
CA VAL A 156 3.48 -0.09 -5.63
C VAL A 156 3.40 -0.54 -7.07
N ARG A 157 3.86 -1.74 -7.35
CA ARG A 157 3.50 -2.45 -8.56
C ARG A 157 2.37 -3.42 -8.21
N THR A 158 1.22 -3.24 -8.84
CA THR A 158 0.05 -4.07 -8.62
C THR A 158 0.00 -5.23 -9.62
N PRO A 159 -0.68 -6.33 -9.28
CA PRO A 159 -1.03 -7.34 -10.28
C PRO A 159 -1.83 -6.71 -11.43
N ASN A 160 -1.65 -7.25 -12.61
CA ASN A 160 -2.37 -6.77 -13.79
C ASN A 160 -3.80 -7.33 -13.83
N TRP A 161 -4.72 -6.67 -13.15
CA TRP A 161 -6.14 -7.05 -13.16
C TRP A 161 -6.89 -6.59 -14.42
N LEU A 162 -6.37 -5.56 -15.09
CA LEU A 162 -7.08 -4.88 -16.19
C LEU A 162 -6.64 -5.38 -17.57
N ASN A 163 -5.49 -6.04 -17.69
CA ASN A 163 -4.88 -6.38 -18.98
C ASN A 163 -5.23 -7.79 -19.48
N LYS A 164 -6.38 -8.30 -19.15
CA LYS A 164 -6.95 -9.38 -19.96
C LYS A 164 -8.00 -8.79 -20.87
N GLU A 165 -7.51 -8.28 -22.01
CA GLU A 165 -8.28 -8.05 -23.24
C GLU A 165 -9.71 -7.51 -23.01
N GLY A 166 -9.83 -6.21 -22.86
CA GLY A 166 -11.08 -5.50 -23.19
C GLY A 166 -12.38 -6.00 -22.56
N ARG A 167 -12.35 -6.59 -21.37
CA ARG A 167 -13.55 -7.03 -20.67
C ARG A 167 -13.85 -6.16 -19.47
N LEU A 168 -14.40 -5.04 -19.75
CA LEU A 168 -15.52 -4.39 -19.05
C LEU A 168 -16.25 -3.52 -20.06
#